data_5a4191bc94ee7a346892ef49e752c067
#
_entry.id   5a4191bc94ee7a346892ef49e752c067
#
_cell.length_a   1.000
_cell.length_b   1.000
_cell.length_c   1.000
_cell.angle_alpha   90.00
_cell.angle_beta   90.00
_cell.angle_gamma   90.00
#
_symmetry.space_group_name_H-M   'P 1'
#
loop_
_entity.id
_entity.type
_entity.pdbx_description
1 polymer ?
#
loop_
_entity_poly.entity_id
_entity_poly.type
_entity_poly.pdbx_seq_one_letter_code
_entity_poly.pdbx_strand_id
1 'polypeptide(L)'
;MTSADPTFEGVYGTYSITSADRQEVRSYRIALLITGLSLALGLLQWWQFDSTWAWVWVLPMATALGLALRWIHIYLRPLHRALQLFWLTGCIGWGAMLLQAGPTEALSTLRDQPLWILAIGPLFAALAGIGFKEFFCFQRPEAIGLT
;
A
#
# COMPACT_ATOMS: atom_id res chain seq x y z
N MET A 1 -32.60 14.51 14.33
CA MET A 1 -32.42 13.44 15.33
C MET A 1 -31.03 12.89 15.15
N THR A 2 -30.06 13.34 15.95
CA THR A 2 -28.70 12.79 15.98
C THR A 2 -28.78 11.46 16.70
N SER A 3 -28.70 10.35 15.97
CA SER A 3 -28.57 9.04 16.60
C SER A 3 -27.26 9.02 17.39
N ALA A 4 -27.36 8.79 18.69
CA ALA A 4 -26.18 8.64 19.54
C ALA A 4 -25.29 7.52 18.97
N ASP A 5 -23.98 7.78 18.88
CA ASP A 5 -23.03 6.77 18.41
C ASP A 5 -23.08 5.55 19.34
N PRO A 6 -23.10 4.32 18.78
CA PRO A 6 -23.16 3.11 19.59
C PRO A 6 -21.90 2.98 20.46
N THR A 7 -22.11 2.78 21.75
CA THR A 7 -21.05 2.52 22.73
C THR A 7 -20.87 1.01 22.91
N PHE A 8 -19.61 0.58 22.98
CA PHE A 8 -19.23 -0.82 23.17
C PHE A 8 -18.36 -0.96 24.41
N GLU A 9 -18.53 -2.07 25.13
CA GLU A 9 -17.65 -2.43 26.25
C GLU A 9 -16.45 -3.23 25.71
N GLY A 10 -15.24 -2.73 25.96
CA GLY A 10 -13.99 -3.40 25.64
C GLY A 10 -13.25 -3.83 26.93
N VAL A 11 -12.19 -4.63 26.77
CA VAL A 11 -11.36 -5.12 27.89
C VAL A 11 -10.75 -3.98 28.72
N TYR A 12 -10.57 -2.80 28.11
CA TYR A 12 -9.95 -1.62 28.75
C TYR A 12 -10.93 -0.46 28.98
N GLY A 13 -12.24 -0.71 28.88
CA GLY A 13 -13.29 0.29 29.12
C GLY A 13 -14.27 0.44 27.96
N THR A 14 -15.21 1.38 28.10
CA THR A 14 -16.21 1.68 27.07
C THR A 14 -15.62 2.58 25.98
N TYR A 15 -15.90 2.26 24.72
CA TYR A 15 -15.52 3.09 23.57
C TYR A 15 -16.72 3.29 22.65
N SER A 16 -16.73 4.41 21.93
CA SER A 16 -17.75 4.70 20.92
C SER A 16 -17.10 4.70 19.52
N ILE A 17 -17.81 4.16 18.54
CA ILE A 17 -17.40 4.20 17.13
C ILE A 17 -18.13 5.35 16.47
N THR A 18 -17.41 6.42 16.19
CA THR A 18 -17.96 7.62 15.54
C THR A 18 -18.19 7.42 14.05
N SER A 19 -18.98 8.30 13.46
CA SER A 19 -19.15 8.32 11.99
C SER A 19 -17.83 8.59 11.26
N ALA A 20 -16.93 9.38 11.87
CA ALA A 20 -15.58 9.65 11.33
C ALA A 20 -14.72 8.38 11.30
N ASP A 21 -14.70 7.60 12.38
CA ASP A 21 -13.96 6.34 12.44
C ASP A 21 -14.42 5.35 11.35
N ARG A 22 -15.74 5.26 11.15
CA ARG A 22 -16.30 4.42 10.08
C ARG A 22 -15.88 4.88 8.69
N GLN A 23 -15.80 6.19 8.47
CA GLN A 23 -15.35 6.75 7.21
C GLN A 23 -13.85 6.50 6.98
N GLU A 24 -13.00 6.64 8.00
CA GLU A 24 -11.58 6.33 7.91
C GLU A 24 -11.33 4.86 7.56
N VAL A 25 -12.02 3.94 8.23
CA VAL A 25 -11.92 2.50 7.92
C VAL A 25 -12.37 2.20 6.49
N ARG A 26 -13.45 2.84 6.03
CA ARG A 26 -13.92 2.66 4.65
C ARG A 26 -12.90 3.19 3.64
N SER A 27 -12.34 4.39 3.88
CA SER A 27 -11.33 5.01 3.03
C SER A 27 -10.07 4.17 2.97
N TYR A 28 -9.61 3.65 4.10
CA TYR A 28 -8.50 2.72 4.20
C TYR A 28 -8.72 1.46 3.34
N ARG A 29 -9.89 0.82 3.46
CA ARG A 29 -10.21 -0.39 2.68
C ARG A 29 -10.26 -0.12 1.18
N ILE A 30 -10.82 1.01 0.76
CA ILE A 30 -10.85 1.42 -0.65
C ILE A 30 -9.42 1.66 -1.16
N ALA A 31 -8.59 2.36 -0.39
CA ALA A 31 -7.21 2.60 -0.75
C ALA A 31 -6.42 1.28 -0.90
N LEU A 32 -6.63 0.34 0.01
CA LEU A 32 -5.99 -0.98 -0.05
C LEU A 32 -6.46 -1.78 -1.28
N LEU A 33 -7.75 -1.73 -1.59
CA LEU A 33 -8.31 -2.35 -2.79
C LEU A 33 -7.69 -1.77 -4.07
N ILE A 34 -7.61 -0.44 -4.16
CA ILE A 34 -6.98 0.25 -5.31
C ILE A 34 -5.51 -0.16 -5.43
N THR A 35 -4.78 -0.24 -4.32
CA THR A 35 -3.38 -0.69 -4.29
C THR A 35 -3.24 -2.09 -4.87
N GLY A 36 -4.03 -3.04 -4.39
CA GLY A 36 -4.00 -4.44 -4.86
C GLY A 36 -4.41 -4.58 -6.32
N LEU A 37 -5.49 -3.91 -6.74
CA LEU A 37 -5.95 -3.94 -8.14
C LEU A 37 -4.91 -3.32 -9.09
N SER A 38 -4.30 -2.20 -8.70
CA SER A 38 -3.26 -1.56 -9.52
C SER A 38 -2.05 -2.47 -9.69
N LEU A 39 -1.61 -3.13 -8.62
CA LEU A 39 -0.53 -4.12 -8.70
C LEU A 39 -0.90 -5.27 -9.63
N ALA A 40 -2.07 -5.87 -9.44
CA ALA A 40 -2.54 -6.99 -10.26
C ALA A 40 -2.66 -6.63 -11.74
N LEU A 41 -3.24 -5.46 -12.05
CA LEU A 41 -3.38 -4.98 -13.43
C LEU A 41 -2.02 -4.67 -14.07
N GLY A 42 -1.08 -4.08 -13.32
CA GLY A 42 0.27 -3.82 -13.79
C GLY A 42 1.03 -5.09 -14.13
N LEU A 43 0.98 -6.09 -13.24
CA LEU A 43 1.60 -7.39 -13.46
C LEU A 43 0.95 -8.14 -14.63
N LEU A 44 -0.38 -8.12 -14.72
CA LEU A 44 -1.11 -8.76 -15.80
C LEU A 44 -0.79 -8.13 -17.15
N GLN A 45 -0.75 -6.81 -17.22
CA GLN A 45 -0.40 -6.07 -18.42
C GLN A 45 1.03 -6.37 -18.86
N TRP A 46 1.97 -6.41 -17.93
CA TRP A 46 3.36 -6.74 -18.23
C TRP A 46 3.50 -8.18 -18.73
N TRP A 47 2.85 -9.13 -18.07
CA TRP A 47 2.94 -10.54 -18.42
C TRP A 47 2.28 -10.88 -19.74
N GLN A 48 1.08 -10.34 -20.00
CA GLN A 48 0.28 -10.71 -21.19
C GLN A 48 0.69 -9.94 -22.45
N PHE A 49 1.09 -8.68 -22.31
CA PHE A 49 1.31 -7.77 -23.43
C PHE A 49 2.74 -7.31 -23.57
N ASP A 50 3.66 -7.74 -22.68
CA ASP A 50 5.05 -7.23 -22.56
C ASP A 50 5.13 -5.69 -22.70
N SER A 51 4.15 -5.02 -22.12
CA SER A 51 3.92 -3.59 -22.28
C SER A 51 4.95 -2.78 -21.51
N THR A 52 5.71 -1.96 -22.20
CA THR A 52 6.67 -1.01 -21.61
C THR A 52 5.98 0.02 -20.70
N TRP A 53 4.67 0.20 -20.84
CA TRP A 53 3.88 1.13 -20.05
C TRP A 53 3.25 0.51 -18.78
N ALA A 54 3.49 -0.77 -18.50
CA ALA A 54 2.93 -1.42 -17.31
C ALA A 54 3.38 -0.75 -15.99
N TRP A 55 4.50 -0.05 -15.98
CA TRP A 55 4.97 0.71 -14.82
C TRP A 55 4.01 1.84 -14.39
N VAL A 56 3.15 2.34 -15.29
CA VAL A 56 2.18 3.41 -14.97
C VAL A 56 1.26 2.99 -13.82
N TRP A 57 0.98 1.71 -13.66
CA TRP A 57 0.19 1.18 -12.55
C TRP A 57 0.84 1.36 -11.18
N VAL A 58 2.13 1.62 -11.12
CA VAL A 58 2.82 1.96 -9.86
C VAL A 58 2.33 3.30 -9.31
N LEU A 59 1.88 4.23 -10.14
CA LEU A 59 1.37 5.54 -9.70
C LEU A 59 0.11 5.41 -8.84
N PRO A 60 -1.00 4.81 -9.31
CA PRO A 60 -2.18 4.61 -8.47
C PRO A 60 -1.88 3.66 -7.30
N MET A 61 -1.04 2.65 -7.48
CA MET A 61 -0.61 1.77 -6.40
C MET A 61 0.10 2.54 -5.28
N ALA A 62 1.10 3.34 -5.60
CA ALA A 62 1.89 4.08 -4.62
C ALA A 62 1.07 5.17 -3.92
N THR A 63 0.22 5.90 -4.66
CA THR A 63 -0.64 6.93 -4.08
C THR A 63 -1.68 6.33 -3.14
N ALA A 64 -2.35 5.27 -3.54
CA ALA A 64 -3.34 4.58 -2.71
C ALA A 64 -2.68 3.94 -1.47
N LEU A 65 -1.48 3.35 -1.62
CA LEU A 65 -0.72 2.81 -0.49
C LEU A 65 -0.33 3.90 0.52
N GLY A 66 0.11 5.07 0.04
CA GLY A 66 0.41 6.23 0.90
C GLY A 66 -0.81 6.72 1.68
N LEU A 67 -1.98 6.76 1.02
CA LEU A 67 -3.25 7.08 1.69
C LEU A 67 -3.65 6.00 2.71
N ALA A 68 -3.47 4.73 2.37
CA ALA A 68 -3.71 3.63 3.31
C ALA A 68 -2.82 3.75 4.55
N LEU A 69 -1.53 4.07 4.37
CA LEU A 69 -0.59 4.31 5.48
C LEU A 69 -0.96 5.52 6.35
N ARG A 70 -1.71 6.48 5.83
CA ARG A 70 -2.22 7.62 6.61
C ARG A 70 -3.39 7.24 7.50
N TRP A 71 -4.32 6.43 7.00
CA TRP A 71 -5.54 6.03 7.73
C TRP A 71 -5.38 4.79 8.59
N ILE A 72 -4.27 4.04 8.41
CA ILE A 72 -4.03 2.83 9.18
C ILE A 72 -3.67 3.16 10.63
N HIS A 73 -4.40 2.57 11.57
CA HIS A 73 -4.08 2.65 12.99
C HIS A 73 -3.16 1.48 13.37
N ILE A 74 -1.87 1.78 13.57
CA ILE A 74 -0.89 0.80 14.05
C ILE A 74 -0.47 1.21 15.45
N TYR A 75 -0.68 0.33 16.44
CA TYR A 75 -0.29 0.56 17.83
C TYR A 75 1.22 0.73 18.01
N LEU A 76 2.03 0.03 17.20
CA LEU A 76 3.50 0.15 17.22
C LEU A 76 3.93 1.35 16.36
N ARG A 77 4.13 2.49 17.00
CA ARG A 77 4.61 3.71 16.34
C ARG A 77 5.90 3.53 15.52
N PRO A 78 6.94 2.76 15.99
CA PRO A 78 8.13 2.51 15.19
C PRO A 78 7.85 1.78 13.89
N LEU A 79 6.98 0.76 13.92
CA LEU A 79 6.58 0.00 12.73
C LEU A 79 5.86 0.90 11.72
N HIS A 80 4.92 1.73 12.18
CA HIS A 80 4.21 2.66 11.30
C HIS A 80 5.19 3.62 10.61
N ARG A 81 6.14 4.20 11.34
CA ARG A 81 7.17 5.07 10.77
C ARG A 81 8.07 4.33 9.78
N ALA A 82 8.45 3.09 10.08
CA ALA A 82 9.25 2.27 9.17
C ALA A 82 8.51 2.03 7.84
N LEU A 83 7.22 1.69 7.87
CA LEU A 83 6.42 1.51 6.66
C LEU A 83 6.28 2.80 5.84
N GLN A 84 6.11 3.94 6.50
CA GLN A 84 6.09 5.25 5.83
C GLN A 84 7.43 5.59 5.18
N LEU A 85 8.55 5.29 5.87
CA LEU A 85 9.89 5.47 5.31
C LEU A 85 10.13 4.54 4.11
N PHE A 86 9.72 3.28 4.19
CA PHE A 86 9.82 2.34 3.07
C PHE A 86 8.99 2.81 1.87
N TRP A 87 7.77 3.26 2.11
CA TRP A 87 6.94 3.83 1.06
C TRP A 87 7.63 5.04 0.40
N LEU A 88 8.13 5.99 1.19
CA LEU A 88 8.78 7.20 0.69
C LEU A 88 10.06 6.88 -0.09
N THR A 89 10.94 6.06 0.48
CA THR A 89 12.20 5.67 -0.18
C THR A 89 11.96 4.90 -1.48
N GLY A 90 10.97 4.01 -1.51
CA GLY A 90 10.59 3.29 -2.71
C GLY A 90 9.98 4.20 -3.79
N CYS A 91 9.18 5.19 -3.43
CA CYS A 91 8.67 6.20 -4.37
C CYS A 91 9.80 7.05 -4.95
N ILE A 92 10.77 7.47 -4.12
CA ILE A 92 11.96 8.19 -4.60
C ILE A 92 12.77 7.30 -5.54
N GLY A 93 12.96 6.02 -5.20
CA GLY A 93 13.66 5.05 -6.06
C GLY A 93 13.00 4.90 -7.43
N TRP A 94 11.67 4.78 -7.48
CA TRP A 94 10.91 4.76 -8.74
C TRP A 94 11.09 6.06 -9.52
N GLY A 95 10.97 7.22 -8.87
CA GLY A 95 11.18 8.51 -9.52
C GLY A 95 12.57 8.65 -10.10
N ALA A 96 13.60 8.28 -9.35
CA ALA A 96 14.99 8.34 -9.80
C ALA A 96 15.24 7.42 -11.01
N MET A 97 14.69 6.20 -10.99
CA MET A 97 14.79 5.27 -12.11
C MET A 97 14.12 5.83 -13.37
N LEU A 98 12.91 6.38 -13.25
CA LEU A 98 12.19 6.99 -14.38
C LEU A 98 12.93 8.19 -14.96
N LEU A 99 13.57 9.00 -14.12
CA LEU A 99 14.36 10.14 -14.57
C LEU A 99 15.64 9.72 -15.30
N GLN A 100 16.24 8.61 -14.88
CA GLN A 100 17.48 8.10 -15.49
C GLN A 100 17.23 7.30 -16.77
N ALA A 101 16.27 6.39 -16.75
CA ALA A 101 15.99 5.45 -17.84
C ALA A 101 14.99 6.01 -18.87
N GLY A 102 14.14 6.93 -18.42
CA GLY A 102 12.98 7.34 -19.20
C GLY A 102 11.80 6.38 -19.08
N PRO A 103 10.58 6.84 -19.44
CA PRO A 103 9.34 6.09 -19.24
C PRO A 103 9.21 4.83 -20.10
N THR A 104 9.85 4.79 -21.27
CA THR A 104 9.80 3.63 -22.18
C THR A 104 10.76 2.53 -21.80
N GLU A 105 11.87 2.88 -21.14
CA GLU A 105 12.96 1.96 -20.80
C GLU A 105 12.93 1.53 -19.31
N ALA A 106 11.96 2.00 -18.53
CA ALA A 106 11.92 1.76 -17.09
C ALA A 106 11.92 0.27 -16.74
N LEU A 107 11.09 -0.54 -17.41
CA LEU A 107 10.98 -1.98 -17.13
C LEU A 107 12.15 -2.79 -17.68
N SER A 108 12.72 -2.41 -18.85
CA SER A 108 13.94 -3.02 -19.37
C SER A 108 15.12 -2.71 -18.48
N THR A 109 15.25 -1.46 -18.03
CA THR A 109 16.29 -1.04 -17.07
C THR A 109 16.22 -1.85 -15.77
N LEU A 110 15.03 -2.11 -15.26
CA LEU A 110 14.85 -2.94 -14.07
C LEU A 110 15.30 -4.40 -14.30
N ARG A 111 15.08 -4.93 -15.49
CA ARG A 111 15.53 -6.27 -15.91
C ARG A 111 17.05 -6.34 -16.05
N ASP A 112 17.64 -5.33 -16.68
CA ASP A 112 19.08 -5.33 -17.06
C ASP A 112 19.98 -4.87 -15.91
N GLN A 113 19.44 -4.08 -14.99
CA GLN A 113 20.15 -3.51 -13.84
C GLN A 113 19.43 -3.86 -12.53
N PRO A 114 19.57 -5.08 -12.00
CA PRO A 114 18.82 -5.56 -10.84
C PRO A 114 19.09 -4.77 -9.55
N LEU A 115 20.14 -3.96 -9.49
CA LEU A 115 20.41 -3.07 -8.36
C LEU A 115 19.27 -2.07 -8.10
N TRP A 116 18.49 -1.71 -9.13
CA TRP A 116 17.32 -0.88 -8.96
C TRP A 116 16.24 -1.50 -8.06
N ILE A 117 16.26 -2.83 -7.92
CA ILE A 117 15.35 -3.54 -6.97
C ILE A 117 15.59 -3.06 -5.53
N LEU A 118 16.84 -2.71 -5.18
CA LEU A 118 17.13 -2.18 -3.83
C LEU A 118 16.53 -0.79 -3.62
N ALA A 119 16.41 0.01 -4.67
CA ALA A 119 15.85 1.36 -4.59
C ALA A 119 14.32 1.33 -4.59
N ILE A 120 13.69 0.46 -5.38
CA ILE A 120 12.23 0.38 -5.52
C ILE A 120 11.59 -0.63 -4.55
N GLY A 121 12.34 -1.64 -4.12
CA GLY A 121 11.90 -2.72 -3.24
C GLY A 121 11.26 -2.26 -1.94
N PRO A 122 11.71 -1.17 -1.30
CA PRO A 122 11.07 -0.64 -0.10
C PRO A 122 9.58 -0.31 -0.29
N LEU A 123 9.14 0.12 -1.49
CA LEU A 123 7.71 0.33 -1.77
C LEU A 123 6.91 -0.97 -1.60
N PHE A 124 7.42 -2.07 -2.12
CA PHE A 124 6.79 -3.38 -1.98
C PHE A 124 6.92 -3.95 -0.56
N ALA A 125 8.01 -3.63 0.15
CA ALA A 125 8.14 -3.97 1.57
C ALA A 125 7.09 -3.24 2.43
N ALA A 126 6.76 -1.99 2.12
CA ALA A 126 5.67 -1.28 2.77
C ALA A 126 4.31 -1.95 2.52
N LEU A 127 4.05 -2.38 1.28
CA LEU A 127 2.84 -3.11 0.93
C LEU A 127 2.74 -4.45 1.66
N ALA A 128 3.81 -5.24 1.67
CA ALA A 128 3.87 -6.51 2.40
C ALA A 128 3.64 -6.30 3.90
N GLY A 129 4.23 -5.25 4.49
CA GLY A 129 4.05 -4.91 5.90
C GLY A 129 2.60 -4.61 6.28
N ILE A 130 1.83 -3.94 5.39
CA ILE A 130 0.38 -3.79 5.57
C ILE A 130 -0.33 -5.14 5.46
N GLY A 131 0.02 -5.97 4.48
CA GLY A 131 -0.53 -7.31 4.31
C GLY A 131 -0.34 -8.16 5.57
N PHE A 132 0.85 -8.19 6.14
CA PHE A 132 1.13 -8.86 7.42
C PHE A 132 0.23 -8.34 8.54
N LYS A 133 0.09 -7.03 8.68
CA LYS A 133 -0.78 -6.43 9.71
C LYS A 133 -2.23 -6.87 9.53
N GLU A 134 -2.77 -6.85 8.31
CA GLU A 134 -4.14 -7.30 8.03
C GLU A 134 -4.32 -8.79 8.38
N PHE A 135 -3.35 -9.64 8.04
CA PHE A 135 -3.40 -11.05 8.36
C PHE A 135 -3.42 -11.30 9.88
N PHE A 136 -2.46 -10.72 10.61
CA PHE A 136 -2.32 -10.98 12.04
C PHE A 136 -3.38 -10.29 12.91
N CYS A 137 -3.79 -9.06 12.56
CA CYS A 137 -4.73 -8.30 13.37
C CYS A 137 -6.20 -8.68 13.09
N PHE A 138 -6.52 -9.04 11.85
CA PHE A 138 -7.90 -9.32 11.43
C PHE A 138 -8.15 -10.76 11.02
N GLN A 139 -7.12 -11.62 11.07
CA GLN A 139 -7.17 -13.03 10.65
C GLN A 139 -7.78 -13.21 9.24
N ARG A 140 -7.45 -12.30 8.34
CA ARG A 140 -7.95 -12.31 6.97
C ARG A 140 -7.00 -13.06 6.06
N PRO A 141 -7.39 -14.27 5.60
CA PRO A 141 -6.53 -15.07 4.72
C PRO A 141 -6.29 -14.41 3.36
N GLU A 142 -7.17 -13.49 2.94
CA GLU A 142 -7.04 -12.74 1.68
C GLU A 142 -5.78 -11.85 1.66
N ALA A 143 -5.28 -11.45 2.83
CA ALA A 143 -4.08 -10.65 2.95
C ALA A 143 -2.79 -11.41 2.57
N ILE A 144 -2.81 -12.74 2.56
CA ILE A 144 -1.67 -13.58 2.16
C ILE A 144 -1.26 -13.31 0.71
N GLY A 145 -2.22 -12.98 -0.15
CA GLY A 145 -1.94 -12.64 -1.55
C GLY A 145 -1.19 -11.33 -1.76
N LEU A 146 -1.02 -10.52 -0.69
CA LEU A 146 -0.29 -9.24 -0.71
C LEU A 146 1.12 -9.35 -0.11
N THR A 147 1.47 -10.49 0.44
CA THR A 147 2.77 -10.78 1.06
C THR A 147 3.60 -11.73 0.22
#